data_3bfe395b1512f3502895952f080aed25
#
_entry.id   3bfe395b1512f3502895952f080aed25
#
_cell.length_a   1.000
_cell.length_b   1.000
_cell.length_c   1.000
_cell.angle_alpha   90.00
_cell.angle_beta   90.00
_cell.angle_gamma   90.00
#
_symmetry.space_group_name_H-M   'P 1'
#
loop_
_entity.id
_entity.type
_entity.pdbx_description
1 polymer ?
#
loop_
_entity_poly.entity_id
_entity_poly.type
_entity_poly.pdbx_seq_one_letter_code
_entity_poly.pdbx_strand_id
1 'polypeptide(L)'
;MELIRYNDKIPLHEGRLTRFHSRTPPRISVHDYLQRLTTHATLSPPILLSMVYYIDRLCALYPAFTVSSLTVHRFLIASATVGSKGLSDSFWTNKTYARVGGISVVELALLELEFLWRVEWRIVPQPEVLVDYYLSLVERCEGYQLEPELPPSDSHTVDGPPRRKSGQDQAGGDA
;
A
#
# COMPACT_ATOMS: atom_id res chain seq x y z
N MET A 1 -12.63 -0.94 -12.51
CA MET A 1 -14.11 -1.09 -12.57
C MET A 1 -14.57 -2.20 -13.50
N GLU A 2 -13.86 -2.50 -14.57
CA GLU A 2 -14.22 -3.58 -15.52
C GLU A 2 -14.24 -4.97 -14.90
N LEU A 3 -13.25 -5.31 -14.08
CA LEU A 3 -13.16 -6.61 -13.40
C LEU A 3 -14.40 -6.90 -12.53
N ILE A 4 -14.87 -5.89 -11.79
CA ILE A 4 -16.07 -6.03 -10.95
C ILE A 4 -17.29 -6.31 -11.82
N ARG A 5 -17.48 -5.55 -12.91
CA ARG A 5 -18.59 -5.74 -13.85
C ARG A 5 -18.58 -7.11 -14.52
N TYR A 6 -17.39 -7.63 -14.78
CA TYR A 6 -17.24 -8.98 -15.33
C TYR A 6 -17.62 -10.02 -14.29
N ASN A 7 -17.09 -9.95 -13.09
CA ASN A 7 -17.32 -10.91 -12.01
C ASN A 7 -18.77 -10.89 -11.51
N ASP A 8 -19.42 -9.73 -11.50
CA ASP A 8 -20.82 -9.62 -11.07
C ASP A 8 -21.82 -10.38 -12.00
N LYS A 9 -21.39 -10.74 -13.20
CA LYS A 9 -22.19 -11.56 -14.13
C LYS A 9 -22.08 -13.06 -13.84
N ILE A 10 -21.09 -13.47 -13.03
CA ILE A 10 -20.86 -14.86 -12.68
C ILE A 10 -21.84 -15.24 -11.57
N PRO A 11 -22.71 -16.26 -11.76
CA PRO A 11 -23.66 -16.69 -10.75
C PRO A 11 -22.93 -17.09 -9.45
N LEU A 12 -23.43 -16.63 -8.32
CA LEU A 12 -22.96 -17.10 -7.02
C LEU A 12 -23.43 -18.53 -6.82
N HIS A 13 -22.51 -19.47 -6.78
CA HIS A 13 -22.80 -20.84 -6.42
C HIS A 13 -22.93 -20.97 -4.90
N GLU A 14 -23.97 -21.63 -4.42
CA GLU A 14 -24.10 -22.01 -3.01
C GLU A 14 -22.83 -22.75 -2.56
N GLY A 15 -22.23 -22.32 -1.46
CA GLY A 15 -20.97 -22.87 -0.93
C GLY A 15 -19.69 -22.12 -1.28
N ARG A 16 -19.73 -21.09 -2.15
CA ARG A 16 -18.56 -20.22 -2.46
C ARG A 16 -18.55 -18.88 -1.74
N LEU A 17 -19.45 -18.69 -0.76
CA LEU A 17 -19.46 -17.44 0.01
C LEU A 17 -18.24 -17.40 0.94
N THR A 18 -17.49 -16.31 0.85
CA THR A 18 -16.37 -16.01 1.73
C THR A 18 -16.80 -14.98 2.78
N ARG A 19 -15.99 -14.78 3.80
CA ARG A 19 -16.21 -13.71 4.79
C ARG A 19 -16.18 -12.31 4.15
N PHE A 20 -15.56 -12.17 2.99
CA PHE A 20 -15.55 -10.90 2.25
C PHE A 20 -16.88 -10.56 1.56
N HIS A 21 -17.80 -11.50 1.45
CA HIS A 21 -19.10 -11.23 0.84
C HIS A 21 -20.00 -10.42 1.78
N SER A 22 -20.54 -9.32 1.26
CA SER A 22 -21.64 -8.58 1.86
C SER A 22 -22.96 -9.22 1.47
N ARG A 23 -24.00 -9.05 2.26
CA ARG A 23 -25.35 -9.55 1.92
C ARG A 23 -25.93 -8.83 0.71
N THR A 24 -25.62 -7.57 0.57
CA THR A 24 -26.01 -6.70 -0.55
C THR A 24 -24.84 -5.80 -0.90
N PRO A 25 -24.71 -5.35 -2.17
CA PRO A 25 -23.69 -4.37 -2.53
C PRO A 25 -23.86 -3.09 -1.70
N PRO A 26 -22.77 -2.57 -1.13
CA PRO A 26 -22.81 -1.28 -0.45
C PRO A 26 -23.26 -0.15 -1.38
N ARG A 27 -23.98 0.84 -0.83
CA ARG A 27 -24.47 1.98 -1.62
C ARG A 27 -23.37 2.96 -2.04
N ILE A 28 -22.24 2.97 -1.34
CA ILE A 28 -21.08 3.80 -1.67
C ILE A 28 -20.32 3.19 -2.85
N SER A 29 -19.88 4.02 -3.80
CA SER A 29 -19.06 3.57 -4.91
C SER A 29 -17.67 3.07 -4.41
N VAL A 30 -17.03 2.18 -5.18
CA VAL A 30 -15.66 1.73 -4.86
C VAL A 30 -14.68 2.90 -4.84
N HIS A 31 -14.83 3.85 -5.76
CA HIS A 31 -14.01 5.05 -5.83
C HIS A 31 -14.14 5.90 -4.56
N ASP A 32 -15.37 6.25 -4.19
CA ASP A 32 -15.63 7.08 -3.00
C ASP A 32 -15.21 6.37 -1.71
N TYR A 33 -15.37 5.04 -1.67
CA TYR A 33 -14.94 4.25 -0.53
C TYR A 33 -13.41 4.23 -0.41
N LEU A 34 -12.69 4.03 -1.51
CA LEU A 34 -11.23 4.08 -1.52
C LEU A 34 -10.72 5.48 -1.15
N GLN A 35 -11.34 6.53 -1.67
CA GLN A 35 -11.01 7.91 -1.30
C GLN A 35 -11.24 8.16 0.20
N ARG A 36 -12.34 7.67 0.75
CA ARG A 36 -12.63 7.73 2.18
C ARG A 36 -11.56 7.02 3.02
N LEU A 37 -11.13 5.82 2.62
CA LEU A 37 -10.06 5.09 3.29
C LEU A 37 -8.74 5.86 3.22
N THR A 38 -8.38 6.36 2.05
CA THR A 38 -7.13 7.11 1.85
C THR A 38 -7.09 8.36 2.72
N THR A 39 -8.21 9.11 2.79
CA THR A 39 -8.29 10.36 3.55
C THR A 39 -8.29 10.11 5.07
N HIS A 40 -9.04 9.12 5.55
CA HIS A 40 -9.31 8.97 6.98
C HIS A 40 -8.52 7.85 7.66
N ALA A 41 -7.91 6.95 6.90
CA ALA A 41 -7.03 5.90 7.42
C ALA A 41 -5.54 6.17 7.14
N THR A 42 -5.21 7.32 6.53
CA THR A 42 -3.83 7.78 6.27
C THR A 42 -3.00 6.73 5.51
N LEU A 43 -3.54 6.27 4.36
CA LEU A 43 -2.87 5.27 3.54
C LEU A 43 -1.74 5.91 2.72
N SER A 44 -0.51 5.48 2.94
CA SER A 44 0.64 5.90 2.14
C SER A 44 0.69 5.16 0.78
N PRO A 45 1.43 5.69 -0.23
CA PRO A 45 1.55 5.03 -1.52
C PRO A 45 2.01 3.56 -1.46
N PRO A 46 2.99 3.16 -0.63
CA PRO A 46 3.36 1.74 -0.49
C PRO A 46 2.21 0.87 0.01
N ILE A 47 1.36 1.37 0.93
CA ILE A 47 0.19 0.63 1.40
C ILE A 47 -0.82 0.46 0.26
N LEU A 48 -1.11 1.52 -0.50
CA LEU A 48 -2.02 1.46 -1.64
C LEU A 48 -1.54 0.48 -2.72
N LEU A 49 -0.24 0.47 -3.04
CA LEU A 49 0.35 -0.50 -3.96
C LEU A 49 0.27 -1.93 -3.42
N SER A 50 0.50 -2.11 -2.12
CA SER A 50 0.35 -3.41 -1.48
C SER A 50 -1.09 -3.92 -1.51
N MET A 51 -2.08 -3.03 -1.41
CA MET A 51 -3.48 -3.42 -1.56
C MET A 51 -3.77 -3.98 -2.96
N VAL A 52 -3.14 -3.44 -4.02
CA VAL A 52 -3.24 -4.00 -5.38
C VAL A 52 -2.57 -5.37 -5.46
N TYR A 53 -1.35 -5.51 -4.95
CA TYR A 53 -0.65 -6.78 -4.83
C TYR A 53 -1.48 -7.83 -4.08
N TYR A 54 -2.17 -7.45 -3.00
CA TYR A 54 -3.00 -8.36 -2.21
C TYR A 54 -4.21 -8.87 -2.98
N ILE A 55 -4.75 -8.12 -3.95
CA ILE A 55 -5.83 -8.59 -4.82
C ILE A 55 -5.37 -9.85 -5.56
N ASP A 56 -4.25 -9.76 -6.27
CA ASP A 56 -3.72 -10.85 -7.07
C ASP A 56 -3.36 -12.05 -6.19
N ARG A 57 -2.71 -11.78 -5.05
CA ARG A 57 -2.33 -12.82 -4.12
C ARG A 57 -3.55 -13.54 -3.51
N LEU A 58 -4.56 -12.79 -3.10
CA LEU A 58 -5.76 -13.38 -2.52
C LEU A 58 -6.54 -14.19 -3.56
N CYS A 59 -6.68 -13.67 -4.79
CA CYS A 59 -7.31 -14.40 -5.89
C CYS A 59 -6.56 -15.68 -6.24
N ALA A 60 -5.24 -15.68 -6.20
CA ALA A 60 -4.42 -16.87 -6.49
C ALA A 60 -4.51 -17.94 -5.40
N LEU A 61 -4.48 -17.54 -4.12
CA LEU A 61 -4.44 -18.46 -2.98
C LEU A 61 -5.84 -18.87 -2.47
N TYR A 62 -6.86 -18.08 -2.80
CA TYR A 62 -8.22 -18.31 -2.32
C TYR A 62 -9.22 -18.31 -3.48
N PRO A 63 -9.36 -19.42 -4.22
CA PRO A 63 -10.23 -19.48 -5.41
C PRO A 63 -11.70 -19.17 -5.17
N ALA A 64 -12.18 -19.26 -3.92
CA ALA A 64 -13.54 -18.84 -3.56
C ALA A 64 -13.71 -17.31 -3.49
N PHE A 65 -12.61 -16.56 -3.46
CA PHE A 65 -12.63 -15.10 -3.46
C PHE A 65 -12.54 -14.58 -4.90
N THR A 66 -13.45 -13.69 -5.24
CA THR A 66 -13.41 -12.90 -6.47
C THR A 66 -13.71 -11.45 -6.16
N VAL A 67 -13.11 -10.53 -6.91
CA VAL A 67 -13.38 -9.10 -6.76
C VAL A 67 -14.70 -8.77 -7.44
N SER A 68 -15.75 -8.58 -6.65
CA SER A 68 -17.11 -8.28 -7.11
C SER A 68 -17.69 -7.11 -6.31
N SER A 69 -18.88 -6.65 -6.70
CA SER A 69 -19.60 -5.60 -5.95
C SER A 69 -19.91 -6.02 -4.50
N LEU A 70 -20.01 -7.33 -4.25
CA LEU A 70 -20.27 -7.88 -2.92
C LEU A 70 -19.01 -8.01 -2.04
N THR A 71 -17.81 -8.09 -2.64
CA THR A 71 -16.60 -8.44 -1.90
C THR A 71 -15.60 -7.28 -1.76
N VAL A 72 -15.59 -6.37 -2.73
CA VAL A 72 -14.52 -5.37 -2.86
C VAL A 72 -14.42 -4.43 -1.66
N HIS A 73 -15.52 -3.96 -1.09
CA HIS A 73 -15.47 -3.02 0.04
C HIS A 73 -14.88 -3.68 1.29
N ARG A 74 -15.29 -4.90 1.60
CA ARG A 74 -14.77 -5.66 2.74
C ARG A 74 -13.31 -6.05 2.54
N PHE A 75 -12.93 -6.38 1.31
CA PHE A 75 -11.53 -6.56 0.94
C PHE A 75 -10.70 -5.28 1.16
N LEU A 76 -11.18 -4.13 0.68
CA LEU A 76 -10.46 -2.87 0.77
C LEU A 76 -10.18 -2.48 2.23
N ILE A 77 -11.16 -2.56 3.12
CA ILE A 77 -10.91 -2.22 4.54
C ILE A 77 -9.99 -3.23 5.23
N ALA A 78 -10.11 -4.52 4.93
CA ALA A 78 -9.23 -5.54 5.50
C ALA A 78 -7.78 -5.35 5.01
N SER A 79 -7.58 -5.18 3.70
CA SER A 79 -6.27 -4.97 3.09
C SER A 79 -5.62 -3.67 3.55
N ALA A 80 -6.37 -2.58 3.69
CA ALA A 80 -5.90 -1.31 4.22
C ALA A 80 -5.42 -1.46 5.68
N THR A 81 -6.20 -2.16 6.52
CA THR A 81 -5.85 -2.39 7.93
C THR A 81 -4.58 -3.25 8.04
N VAL A 82 -4.53 -4.37 7.32
CA VAL A 82 -3.36 -5.27 7.33
C VAL A 82 -2.12 -4.58 6.75
N GLY A 83 -2.26 -3.89 5.62
CA GLY A 83 -1.16 -3.16 4.98
C GLY A 83 -0.61 -2.06 5.88
N SER A 84 -1.48 -1.29 6.55
CA SER A 84 -1.05 -0.25 7.48
C SER A 84 -0.28 -0.84 8.66
N LYS A 85 -0.76 -1.92 9.27
CA LYS A 85 -0.09 -2.58 10.39
C LYS A 85 1.24 -3.24 9.99
N GLY A 86 1.33 -3.75 8.77
CA GLY A 86 2.53 -4.44 8.29
C GLY A 86 3.62 -3.54 7.71
N LEU A 87 3.27 -2.34 7.21
CA LEU A 87 4.16 -1.49 6.43
C LEU A 87 4.37 -0.10 7.02
N SER A 88 3.68 0.25 8.10
CA SER A 88 3.84 1.54 8.75
C SER A 88 4.31 1.39 10.19
N ASP A 89 5.20 2.26 10.63
CA ASP A 89 5.64 2.37 12.03
C ASP A 89 4.52 2.91 12.92
N SER A 90 3.55 3.62 12.33
CA SER A 90 2.43 4.22 13.01
C SER A 90 1.13 3.90 12.27
N PHE A 91 0.16 3.34 12.98
CA PHE A 91 -1.14 2.97 12.44
C PHE A 91 -2.26 3.19 13.47
N TRP A 92 -3.49 3.29 12.98
CA TRP A 92 -4.65 3.50 13.81
C TRP A 92 -5.09 2.21 14.53
N THR A 93 -5.92 2.37 15.55
CA THR A 93 -6.56 1.23 16.24
C THR A 93 -7.64 0.60 15.35
N ASN A 94 -7.96 -0.67 15.59
CA ASN A 94 -9.07 -1.35 14.90
C ASN A 94 -10.40 -0.60 15.04
N LYS A 95 -10.61 0.09 16.16
CA LYS A 95 -11.80 0.94 16.39
C LYS A 95 -11.87 2.07 15.35
N THR A 96 -10.74 2.70 15.04
CA THR A 96 -10.67 3.77 14.04
C THR A 96 -10.88 3.21 12.63
N TYR A 97 -10.18 2.13 12.26
CA TYR A 97 -10.37 1.49 10.95
C TYR A 97 -11.81 1.01 10.74
N ALA A 98 -12.41 0.37 11.73
CA ALA A 98 -13.79 -0.11 11.67
C ALA A 98 -14.78 1.04 11.45
N ARG A 99 -14.60 2.16 12.15
CA ARG A 99 -15.41 3.37 11.95
C ARG A 99 -15.26 3.94 10.54
N VAL A 100 -14.02 4.05 10.03
CA VAL A 100 -13.76 4.53 8.67
C VAL A 100 -14.36 3.58 7.64
N GLY A 101 -14.21 2.28 7.85
CA GLY A 101 -14.75 1.23 6.97
C GLY A 101 -16.27 1.07 7.05
N GLY A 102 -16.92 1.63 8.08
CA GLY A 102 -18.37 1.51 8.27
C GLY A 102 -18.82 0.11 8.70
N ILE A 103 -17.98 -0.61 9.44
CA ILE A 103 -18.25 -1.96 9.98
C ILE A 103 -17.98 -2.01 11.47
N SER A 104 -18.42 -3.08 12.16
CA SER A 104 -18.10 -3.27 13.56
C SER A 104 -16.63 -3.66 13.78
N VAL A 105 -16.10 -3.38 14.97
CA VAL A 105 -14.71 -3.78 15.33
C VAL A 105 -14.55 -5.30 15.29
N VAL A 106 -15.57 -6.03 15.70
CA VAL A 106 -15.57 -7.50 15.67
C VAL A 106 -15.51 -8.01 14.23
N GLU A 107 -16.32 -7.42 13.35
CA GLU A 107 -16.32 -7.76 11.94
C GLU A 107 -14.95 -7.48 11.29
N LEU A 108 -14.35 -6.32 11.58
CA LEU A 108 -13.01 -6.00 11.08
C LEU A 108 -11.97 -7.00 11.57
N ALA A 109 -11.99 -7.38 12.85
CA ALA A 109 -11.04 -8.34 13.40
C ALA A 109 -11.15 -9.71 12.71
N LEU A 110 -12.38 -10.14 12.44
CA LEU A 110 -12.61 -11.40 11.71
C LEU A 110 -12.18 -11.33 10.24
N LEU A 111 -12.39 -10.19 9.58
CA LEU A 111 -11.90 -9.96 8.21
C LEU A 111 -10.37 -9.93 8.15
N GLU A 112 -9.75 -9.26 9.10
CA GLU A 112 -8.29 -9.19 9.23
C GLU A 112 -7.67 -10.58 9.41
N LEU A 113 -8.23 -11.39 10.31
CA LEU A 113 -7.76 -12.75 10.56
C LEU A 113 -7.96 -13.64 9.33
N GLU A 114 -9.13 -13.61 8.69
CA GLU A 114 -9.39 -14.35 7.45
C GLU A 114 -8.41 -13.95 6.35
N PHE A 115 -8.17 -12.64 6.20
CA PHE A 115 -7.22 -12.10 5.23
C PHE A 115 -5.82 -12.67 5.45
N LEU A 116 -5.28 -12.54 6.67
CA LEU A 116 -3.94 -13.01 7.03
C LEU A 116 -3.77 -14.50 6.78
N TRP A 117 -4.77 -15.32 7.13
CA TRP A 117 -4.78 -16.75 6.86
C TRP A 117 -4.70 -17.05 5.35
N ARG A 118 -5.51 -16.33 4.55
CA ARG A 118 -5.61 -16.60 3.11
C ARG A 118 -4.39 -16.15 2.32
N VAL A 119 -3.68 -15.12 2.79
CA VAL A 119 -2.42 -14.68 2.19
C VAL A 119 -1.19 -15.34 2.84
N GLU A 120 -1.40 -16.37 3.67
CA GLU A 120 -0.34 -17.13 4.35
C GLU A 120 0.60 -16.25 5.21
N TRP A 121 0.07 -15.18 5.81
CA TRP A 121 0.80 -14.19 6.63
C TRP A 121 1.89 -13.44 5.85
N ARG A 122 1.97 -13.59 4.54
CA ARG A 122 2.94 -12.92 3.69
C ARG A 122 2.39 -11.58 3.22
N ILE A 123 2.47 -10.59 4.09
CA ILE A 123 1.87 -9.27 3.89
C ILE A 123 2.87 -8.18 3.49
N VAL A 124 4.17 -8.46 3.54
CA VAL A 124 5.22 -7.51 3.15
C VAL A 124 5.75 -7.92 1.77
N PRO A 125 5.31 -7.27 0.68
CA PRO A 125 5.88 -7.50 -0.64
C PRO A 125 7.31 -6.97 -0.70
N GLN A 126 8.15 -7.57 -1.56
CA GLN A 126 9.48 -7.05 -1.83
C GLN A 126 9.37 -5.68 -2.53
N PRO A 127 10.31 -4.75 -2.29
CA PRO A 127 10.28 -3.41 -2.89
C PRO A 127 10.17 -3.45 -4.42
N GLU A 128 10.87 -4.37 -5.07
CA GLU A 128 10.88 -4.55 -6.52
C GLU A 128 9.48 -4.90 -7.04
N VAL A 129 8.73 -5.73 -6.31
CA VAL A 129 7.34 -6.09 -6.65
C VAL A 129 6.44 -4.86 -6.61
N LEU A 130 6.62 -3.98 -5.63
CA LEU A 130 5.84 -2.72 -5.56
C LEU A 130 6.18 -1.78 -6.71
N VAL A 131 7.45 -1.72 -7.13
CA VAL A 131 7.88 -0.96 -8.31
C VAL A 131 7.18 -1.49 -9.56
N ASP A 132 7.17 -2.80 -9.77
CA ASP A 132 6.50 -3.43 -10.92
C ASP A 132 4.99 -3.10 -10.95
N TYR A 133 4.31 -3.16 -9.80
CA TYR A 133 2.90 -2.76 -9.71
C TYR A 133 2.70 -1.28 -10.03
N TYR A 134 3.58 -0.41 -9.53
CA TYR A 134 3.53 1.01 -9.83
C TYR A 134 3.69 1.28 -11.33
N LEU A 135 4.70 0.71 -11.96
CA LEU A 135 4.94 0.84 -13.41
C LEU A 135 3.74 0.35 -14.23
N SER A 136 3.22 -0.83 -13.89
CA SER A 136 2.02 -1.38 -14.56
C SER A 136 0.78 -0.50 -14.41
N LEU A 137 0.62 0.18 -13.27
CA LEU A 137 -0.49 1.11 -13.06
C LEU A 137 -0.33 2.37 -13.92
N VAL A 138 0.88 2.93 -13.99
CA VAL A 138 1.17 4.12 -14.82
C VAL A 138 0.92 3.81 -16.30
N GLU A 139 1.39 2.66 -16.81
CA GLU A 139 1.19 2.24 -18.20
C GLU A 139 -0.29 2.10 -18.59
N ARG A 140 -1.15 1.72 -17.62
CA ARG A 140 -2.60 1.54 -17.85
C ARG A 140 -3.41 2.82 -17.69
N CYS A 141 -2.81 3.88 -17.18
CA CYS A 141 -3.50 5.15 -16.92
C CYS A 141 -3.13 6.17 -17.99
N GLU A 142 -4.09 6.53 -18.85
CA GLU A 142 -3.90 7.62 -19.81
C GLU A 142 -3.65 8.94 -19.09
N GLY A 143 -2.66 9.71 -19.55
CA GLY A 143 -2.33 11.05 -19.01
C GLY A 143 -1.32 11.04 -17.85
N TYR A 144 -0.78 9.88 -17.48
CA TYR A 144 0.31 9.77 -16.51
C TYR A 144 1.58 9.29 -17.21
N GLN A 145 2.71 9.88 -16.84
CA GLN A 145 4.04 9.49 -17.30
C GLN A 145 4.97 9.44 -16.11
N LEU A 146 5.97 8.56 -16.17
CA LEU A 146 7.04 8.54 -15.19
C LEU A 146 7.87 9.82 -15.33
N GLU A 147 8.21 10.44 -14.21
CA GLU A 147 9.22 11.50 -14.23
C GLU A 147 10.54 10.90 -14.72
N PRO A 148 11.26 11.57 -15.67
CA PRO A 148 12.58 11.13 -16.06
C PRO A 148 13.49 11.12 -14.82
N GLU A 149 14.25 10.04 -14.64
CA GLU A 149 15.26 9.98 -13.60
C GLU A 149 16.20 11.20 -13.76
N LEU A 150 16.25 12.03 -12.73
CA LEU A 150 17.26 13.08 -12.65
C LEU A 150 18.63 12.40 -12.68
N PRO A 151 19.57 12.83 -13.56
CA PRO A 151 20.91 12.31 -13.52
C PRO A 151 21.45 12.43 -12.09
N PRO A 152 22.22 11.46 -11.60
CA PRO A 152 22.78 11.52 -10.26
C PRO A 152 23.49 12.85 -10.11
N SER A 153 23.09 13.66 -9.15
CA SER A 153 23.76 14.91 -8.83
C SER A 153 25.21 14.54 -8.52
N ASP A 154 26.13 14.99 -9.34
CA ASP A 154 27.55 14.83 -9.11
C ASP A 154 27.84 15.21 -7.65
N SER A 155 28.29 14.22 -6.92
CA SER A 155 28.69 14.37 -5.53
C SER A 155 29.60 15.57 -5.42
N HIS A 156 29.16 16.57 -4.67
CA HIS A 156 29.98 17.69 -4.27
C HIS A 156 31.36 17.19 -3.86
N THR A 157 32.36 17.50 -4.67
CA THR A 157 33.74 17.53 -4.23
C THR A 157 33.79 18.51 -3.05
N VAL A 158 33.88 17.95 -1.87
CA VAL A 158 34.14 18.71 -0.67
C VAL A 158 35.59 19.16 -0.80
N ASP A 159 35.78 20.41 -1.30
CA ASP A 159 37.03 21.11 -1.18
C ASP A 159 37.33 21.24 0.33
N GLY A 160 38.31 20.45 0.76
CA GLY A 160 38.78 20.51 2.12
C GLY A 160 39.37 21.90 2.41
N PRO A 161 39.28 22.39 3.65
CA PRO A 161 39.81 23.72 4.01
C PRO A 161 41.30 23.81 3.72
N PRO A 162 41.80 24.97 3.23
CA PRO A 162 43.19 25.16 2.86
C PRO A 162 44.12 24.92 4.08
N ARG A 163 45.10 24.03 3.91
CA ARG A 163 46.16 23.81 4.91
C ARG A 163 46.87 25.11 5.19
N ARG A 164 46.80 25.58 6.42
CA ARG A 164 47.65 26.68 6.93
C ARG A 164 49.11 26.22 6.87
N LYS A 165 49.93 26.93 6.10
CA LYS A 165 51.39 26.83 6.14
C LYS A 165 51.85 27.37 7.48
N SER A 166 52.44 26.54 8.29
CA SER A 166 53.19 26.96 9.48
C SER A 166 54.43 27.69 9.04
N GLY A 167 54.44 29.01 9.27
CA GLY A 167 55.65 29.83 9.10
C GLY A 167 56.68 29.43 10.15
N GLN A 168 57.87 29.13 9.68
CA GLN A 168 59.08 29.09 10.49
C GLN A 168 59.46 30.49 10.81
N ASP A 169 59.39 30.91 12.08
CA ASP A 169 60.09 32.05 12.57
C ASP A 169 61.36 31.54 13.24
N GLN A 170 62.48 31.87 12.56
CA GLN A 170 63.84 31.93 13.14
C GLN A 170 63.90 33.18 13.98
N ALA A 171 64.19 33.05 15.24
CA ALA A 171 64.72 34.11 16.02
C ALA A 171 66.10 33.71 16.50
N GLY A 172 67.09 34.34 15.89
CA GLY A 172 68.45 34.33 16.37
C GLY A 172 68.63 35.40 17.41
N GLY A 173 69.61 35.23 18.27
CA GLY A 173 70.55 36.17 18.59
C GLY A 173 70.48 36.84 19.97
N ASP A 174 71.50 36.55 20.73
CA ASP A 174 72.33 37.39 21.52
C ASP A 174 71.88 38.00 22.87
N ALA A 175 72.69 37.71 23.78
CA ALA A 175 73.33 38.34 24.93
C ALA A 175 72.99 37.72 26.26
#